data_ad067747bcf8a9acc19aea44f036867b
#
_entry.id   ad067747bcf8a9acc19aea44f036867b
#
_cell.length_a   1.000
_cell.length_b   1.000
_cell.length_c   1.000
_cell.angle_alpha   90.00
_cell.angle_beta   90.00
_cell.angle_gamma   90.00
#
_symmetry.space_group_name_H-M   'P 1'
#
loop_
_entity.id
_entity.type
_entity.pdbx_description
1 polymer ?
#
loop_
_entity_poly.entity_id
_entity_poly.type
_entity_poly.pdbx_seq_one_letter_code
_entity_poly.pdbx_strand_id
1 'polypeptide(L)'
;MKVFLAPGFFKSIKRSIIDGIKVDELDIRDPILKEKILESYSGEAVKMWGLKEPLHSRWVDISDGDYVLFVHAGKLIYASRVCFKYPFADDPNQREVGDYMAESIWGKDAEDGRTWSYLIFLKDVRNIDLPLSKLNELTGYNLKSVRGFMKIHREKTLRIIEYLREIYGKPPTIPAPKPPHLLQHDQIVDYIYGLGELIGYKPERKWRHEKYEFDVVWHKPPKIGPKYVFEVHMKGNLEAALLRLKHAHDLWESQIFLVSTEDQLKEAQSKFLGELHELRDRVTLLDVRDVKEFYEFKGRFEWLERKFGLKPT
;
A
#
# COMPACT_ATOMS: atom_id res chain seq x y z
N MET A 1 7.41 10.55 2.00
CA MET A 1 8.31 10.25 0.87
C MET A 1 9.73 10.19 1.41
N LYS A 2 10.43 9.10 1.19
CA LYS A 2 11.79 8.81 1.67
C LYS A 2 12.71 8.61 0.48
N VAL A 3 14.02 8.68 0.71
CA VAL A 3 15.04 8.39 -0.31
C VAL A 3 15.98 7.32 0.21
N PHE A 4 16.22 6.32 -0.60
CA PHE A 4 17.14 5.21 -0.31
C PHE A 4 18.27 5.18 -1.34
N LEU A 5 19.46 4.81 -0.89
CA LEU A 5 20.61 4.54 -1.75
C LEU A 5 20.76 3.02 -1.91
N ALA A 6 20.82 2.57 -3.14
CA ALA A 6 20.95 1.17 -3.52
C ALA A 6 22.28 0.95 -4.28
N PRO A 7 23.36 0.55 -3.61
CA PRO A 7 24.58 0.16 -4.29
C PRO A 7 24.40 -1.18 -5.00
N GLY A 8 25.03 -1.34 -6.14
CA GLY A 8 24.97 -2.59 -6.91
C GLY A 8 26.00 -2.68 -8.00
N PHE A 9 26.20 -3.90 -8.50
CA PHE A 9 27.00 -4.13 -9.68
C PHE A 9 26.27 -3.59 -10.91
N PHE A 10 27.01 -2.95 -11.81
CA PHE A 10 26.43 -2.36 -13.01
C PHE A 10 25.62 -3.36 -13.84
N LYS A 11 26.10 -4.62 -13.94
CA LYS A 11 25.41 -5.69 -14.65
C LYS A 11 23.98 -5.93 -14.10
N SER A 12 23.84 -5.94 -12.76
CA SER A 12 22.53 -6.12 -12.10
C SER A 12 21.64 -4.91 -12.28
N ILE A 13 22.20 -3.70 -12.11
CA ILE A 13 21.47 -2.44 -12.37
C ILE A 13 21.03 -2.36 -13.83
N LYS A 14 21.92 -2.71 -14.77
CA LYS A 14 21.59 -2.72 -16.20
C LYS A 14 20.41 -3.65 -16.47
N ARG A 15 20.49 -4.91 -16.05
CA ARG A 15 19.46 -5.93 -16.31
C ARG A 15 18.11 -5.58 -15.72
N SER A 16 18.07 -5.21 -14.45
CA SER A 16 16.81 -5.08 -13.72
C SER A 16 16.24 -3.67 -13.62
N ILE A 17 17.06 -2.63 -13.90
CA ILE A 17 16.64 -1.23 -13.78
C ILE A 17 16.65 -0.53 -15.14
N ILE A 18 17.72 -0.66 -15.92
CA ILE A 18 17.84 0.04 -17.21
C ILE A 18 17.01 -0.70 -18.27
N ASP A 19 17.39 -1.94 -18.55
CA ASP A 19 16.71 -2.77 -19.55
C ASP A 19 15.34 -3.22 -19.02
N GLY A 20 15.28 -3.66 -17.77
CA GLY A 20 14.11 -4.30 -17.17
C GLY A 20 13.94 -5.73 -17.63
N ILE A 21 12.94 -6.41 -17.10
CA ILE A 21 12.69 -7.83 -17.34
C ILE A 21 11.29 -7.95 -17.95
N LYS A 22 11.16 -8.66 -19.04
CA LYS A 22 9.84 -8.91 -19.63
C LYS A 22 9.01 -9.80 -18.71
N VAL A 23 7.71 -9.59 -18.70
CA VAL A 23 6.79 -10.32 -17.82
C VAL A 23 6.84 -11.83 -18.09
N ASP A 24 7.03 -12.23 -19.35
CA ASP A 24 7.14 -13.62 -19.77
C ASP A 24 8.47 -14.30 -19.36
N GLU A 25 9.49 -13.51 -19.01
CA GLU A 25 10.75 -14.00 -18.44
C GLU A 25 10.70 -14.19 -16.92
N LEU A 26 9.61 -13.73 -16.26
CA LEU A 26 9.43 -13.83 -14.82
C LEU A 26 8.63 -15.10 -14.46
N ASP A 27 9.21 -15.97 -13.64
CA ASP A 27 8.50 -17.13 -13.05
C ASP A 27 7.60 -16.65 -11.89
N ILE A 28 6.44 -16.06 -12.25
CA ILE A 28 5.49 -15.49 -11.29
C ILE A 28 4.49 -16.56 -10.87
N ARG A 29 4.72 -17.20 -9.74
CA ARG A 29 3.87 -18.27 -9.20
C ARG A 29 2.70 -17.75 -8.34
N ASP A 30 2.77 -16.52 -7.89
CA ASP A 30 1.69 -15.86 -7.14
C ASP A 30 0.77 -15.12 -8.12
N PRO A 31 -0.51 -15.54 -8.25
CA PRO A 31 -1.48 -14.89 -9.17
C PRO A 31 -1.71 -13.42 -8.85
N ILE A 32 -1.63 -13.05 -7.56
CA ILE A 32 -1.83 -11.67 -7.10
C ILE A 32 -0.69 -10.79 -7.56
N LEU A 33 0.53 -11.28 -7.37
CA LEU A 33 1.72 -10.59 -7.84
C LEU A 33 1.68 -10.41 -9.37
N LYS A 34 1.25 -11.46 -10.09
CA LYS A 34 1.11 -11.42 -11.54
C LYS A 34 0.12 -10.34 -11.99
N GLU A 35 -1.06 -10.30 -11.39
CA GLU A 35 -2.07 -9.27 -11.67
C GLU A 35 -1.53 -7.88 -11.38
N LYS A 36 -0.89 -7.69 -10.20
CA LYS A 36 -0.31 -6.41 -9.80
C LYS A 36 0.78 -5.92 -10.76
N ILE A 37 1.61 -6.84 -11.27
CA ILE A 37 2.63 -6.52 -12.28
C ILE A 37 1.96 -6.11 -13.58
N LEU A 38 0.98 -6.85 -14.08
CA LEU A 38 0.28 -6.55 -15.34
C LEU A 38 -0.42 -5.20 -15.28
N GLU A 39 -1.13 -4.90 -14.19
CA GLU A 39 -1.76 -3.60 -13.95
C GLU A 39 -0.72 -2.46 -13.89
N SER A 40 0.38 -2.73 -13.20
CA SER A 40 1.38 -1.69 -12.96
C SER A 40 2.21 -1.37 -14.18
N TYR A 41 2.56 -2.34 -15.00
CA TYR A 41 3.52 -2.17 -16.10
C TYR A 41 2.87 -2.15 -17.49
N SER A 42 1.62 -2.58 -17.64
CA SER A 42 0.83 -2.45 -18.89
C SER A 42 1.59 -2.89 -20.16
N GLY A 43 2.39 -3.98 -20.06
CA GLY A 43 3.22 -4.49 -21.15
C GLY A 43 4.64 -3.91 -21.24
N GLU A 44 4.98 -2.94 -20.39
CA GLU A 44 6.36 -2.46 -20.28
C GLU A 44 7.24 -3.48 -19.53
N ALA A 45 8.56 -3.39 -19.72
CA ALA A 45 9.50 -4.21 -18.97
C ALA A 45 9.47 -3.87 -17.48
N VAL A 46 9.38 -4.90 -16.64
CA VAL A 46 9.33 -4.76 -15.19
C VAL A 46 10.68 -4.30 -14.65
N LYS A 47 10.68 -3.24 -13.89
CA LYS A 47 11.86 -2.73 -13.18
C LYS A 47 11.78 -3.14 -11.73
N MET A 48 12.81 -3.80 -11.22
CA MET A 48 12.78 -4.32 -9.87
C MET A 48 14.16 -4.41 -9.22
N TRP A 49 14.18 -4.37 -7.90
CA TRP A 49 15.38 -4.54 -7.09
C TRP A 49 15.09 -5.44 -5.91
N GLY A 50 16.05 -6.26 -5.51
CA GLY A 50 15.88 -7.18 -4.39
C GLY A 50 16.76 -6.82 -3.20
N LEU A 51 16.27 -7.10 -2.00
CA LEU A 51 17.01 -7.04 -0.75
C LEU A 51 17.08 -8.43 -0.11
N LYS A 52 18.21 -8.75 0.53
CA LYS A 52 18.38 -9.97 1.30
C LYS A 52 17.73 -9.86 2.67
N GLU A 53 17.48 -11.00 3.31
CA GLU A 53 16.86 -11.09 4.65
C GLU A 53 17.50 -10.18 5.73
N PRO A 54 18.81 -10.02 5.84
CA PRO A 54 19.39 -9.08 6.84
C PRO A 54 18.97 -7.61 6.64
N LEU A 55 18.43 -7.28 5.47
CA LEU A 55 17.91 -5.94 5.16
C LEU A 55 16.37 -5.85 5.25
N HIS A 56 15.70 -6.87 5.79
CA HIS A 56 14.23 -6.88 5.93
C HIS A 56 13.69 -5.64 6.65
N SER A 57 14.31 -5.22 7.75
CA SER A 57 13.90 -3.99 8.46
C SER A 57 13.96 -2.73 7.59
N ARG A 58 14.93 -2.67 6.66
CA ARG A 58 15.03 -1.58 5.69
C ARG A 58 13.94 -1.66 4.62
N TRP A 59 13.67 -2.88 4.16
CA TRP A 59 12.62 -3.14 3.19
C TRP A 59 11.23 -2.82 3.75
N VAL A 60 10.95 -3.17 5.01
CA VAL A 60 9.68 -2.80 5.70
C VAL A 60 9.46 -1.29 5.70
N ASP A 61 10.52 -0.51 5.90
CA ASP A 61 10.46 0.96 5.96
C ASP A 61 10.21 1.62 4.59
N ILE A 62 10.31 0.89 3.47
CA ILE A 62 10.02 1.41 2.14
C ILE A 62 8.51 1.48 1.93
N SER A 63 8.05 2.58 1.33
CA SER A 63 6.64 2.80 0.97
C SER A 63 6.51 3.16 -0.51
N ASP A 64 5.33 2.94 -1.07
CA ASP A 64 5.01 3.36 -2.42
C ASP A 64 5.25 4.86 -2.60
N GLY A 65 5.83 5.23 -3.74
CA GLY A 65 6.21 6.60 -4.04
C GLY A 65 7.55 7.06 -3.47
N ASP A 66 8.23 6.27 -2.62
CA ASP A 66 9.59 6.58 -2.17
C ASP A 66 10.60 6.52 -3.33
N TYR A 67 11.76 7.16 -3.19
CA TYR A 67 12.82 7.15 -4.18
C TYR A 67 13.90 6.13 -3.85
N VAL A 68 14.38 5.43 -4.89
CA VAL A 68 15.58 4.61 -4.84
C VAL A 68 16.61 5.18 -5.82
N LEU A 69 17.78 5.55 -5.30
CA LEU A 69 18.90 6.08 -6.07
C LEU A 69 19.97 4.99 -6.18
N PHE A 70 20.23 4.56 -7.40
CA PHE A 70 21.20 3.50 -7.68
C PHE A 70 22.62 4.05 -7.73
N VAL A 71 23.50 3.43 -6.94
CA VAL A 71 24.89 3.87 -6.77
C VAL A 71 25.84 2.86 -7.39
N HIS A 72 26.71 3.35 -8.27
CA HIS A 72 27.79 2.57 -8.86
C HIS A 72 29.04 3.44 -9.06
N ALA A 73 30.23 2.88 -8.80
CA ALA A 73 31.52 3.54 -8.98
C ALA A 73 31.60 4.99 -8.45
N GLY A 74 31.07 5.22 -7.23
CA GLY A 74 31.12 6.54 -6.59
C GLY A 74 30.16 7.60 -7.16
N LYS A 75 29.18 7.17 -7.97
CA LYS A 75 28.14 8.03 -8.54
C LYS A 75 26.76 7.48 -8.32
N LEU A 76 25.76 8.35 -8.20
CA LEU A 76 24.35 8.01 -8.32
C LEU A 76 24.03 8.06 -9.82
N ILE A 77 23.74 6.89 -10.38
CA ILE A 77 23.60 6.76 -11.85
C ILE A 77 22.15 6.76 -12.30
N TYR A 78 21.24 6.27 -11.48
CA TYR A 78 19.81 6.24 -11.76
C TYR A 78 18.99 6.59 -10.53
N ALA A 79 17.88 7.25 -10.74
CA ALA A 79 16.81 7.46 -9.78
C ALA A 79 15.55 6.74 -10.25
N SER A 80 14.78 6.18 -9.32
CA SER A 80 13.51 5.55 -9.60
C SER A 80 12.54 5.76 -8.45
N ARG A 81 11.25 5.49 -8.68
CA ARG A 81 10.22 5.54 -7.66
C ARG A 81 9.71 4.14 -7.34
N VAL A 82 9.44 3.88 -6.09
CA VAL A 82 8.81 2.64 -5.64
C VAL A 82 7.37 2.62 -6.13
N CYS A 83 6.99 1.57 -6.85
CA CYS A 83 5.64 1.32 -7.30
C CYS A 83 4.89 0.49 -6.26
N PHE A 84 5.47 -0.64 -5.85
CA PHE A 84 5.01 -1.50 -4.78
C PHE A 84 6.13 -2.43 -4.33
N LYS A 85 5.87 -3.23 -3.28
CA LYS A 85 6.81 -4.20 -2.72
C LYS A 85 6.21 -5.60 -2.71
N TYR A 86 7.05 -6.61 -2.68
CA TYR A 86 6.68 -8.01 -2.50
C TYR A 86 7.72 -8.74 -1.63
N PRO A 87 7.32 -9.58 -0.67
CA PRO A 87 5.95 -10.07 -0.38
C PRO A 87 4.99 -8.98 0.10
N PHE A 88 3.69 -9.16 -0.13
CA PHE A 88 2.67 -8.19 0.31
C PHE A 88 2.39 -8.29 1.82
N ALA A 89 2.65 -9.46 2.40
CA ALA A 89 2.57 -9.72 3.83
C ALA A 89 3.82 -10.48 4.28
N ASP A 90 4.08 -10.53 5.58
CA ASP A 90 5.15 -11.36 6.15
C ASP A 90 4.71 -12.84 6.15
N ASP A 91 4.56 -13.39 4.94
CA ASP A 91 4.11 -14.75 4.64
C ASP A 91 5.27 -15.57 4.06
N PRO A 92 5.65 -16.71 4.69
CA PRO A 92 6.69 -17.59 4.19
C PRO A 92 6.47 -18.06 2.76
N ASN A 93 5.22 -18.31 2.34
CA ASN A 93 4.92 -18.76 0.98
C ASN A 93 5.18 -17.66 -0.05
N GLN A 94 4.80 -16.42 0.25
CA GLN A 94 5.11 -15.28 -0.61
C GLN A 94 6.61 -15.02 -0.67
N ARG A 95 7.33 -15.21 0.43
CA ARG A 95 8.79 -15.10 0.46
C ARG A 95 9.45 -16.16 -0.40
N GLU A 96 8.96 -17.40 -0.39
CA GLU A 96 9.44 -18.47 -1.29
C GLU A 96 9.25 -18.09 -2.77
N VAL A 97 8.12 -17.50 -3.15
CA VAL A 97 7.92 -16.97 -4.51
C VAL A 97 8.93 -15.86 -4.82
N GLY A 98 9.20 -14.96 -3.86
CA GLY A 98 10.25 -13.95 -3.99
C GLY A 98 11.63 -14.55 -4.20
N ASP A 99 11.96 -15.65 -3.50
CA ASP A 99 13.21 -16.40 -3.67
C ASP A 99 13.33 -16.94 -5.09
N TYR A 100 12.32 -17.62 -5.61
CA TYR A 100 12.31 -18.15 -6.98
C TYR A 100 12.52 -17.07 -8.03
N MET A 101 11.78 -15.95 -7.90
CA MET A 101 11.94 -14.84 -8.83
C MET A 101 13.34 -14.23 -8.76
N ALA A 102 13.84 -13.96 -7.57
CA ALA A 102 15.16 -13.39 -7.38
C ALA A 102 16.27 -14.31 -7.90
N GLU A 103 16.14 -15.62 -7.64
CA GLU A 103 17.11 -16.61 -8.09
C GLU A 103 17.14 -16.72 -9.63
N SER A 104 15.99 -16.68 -10.31
CA SER A 104 15.90 -16.69 -11.77
C SER A 104 16.54 -15.46 -12.42
N ILE A 105 16.52 -14.30 -11.72
CA ILE A 105 17.01 -13.03 -12.25
C ILE A 105 18.49 -12.81 -11.91
N TRP A 106 18.88 -13.01 -10.65
CA TRP A 106 20.21 -12.65 -10.14
C TRP A 106 21.02 -13.85 -9.68
N GLY A 107 20.41 -15.05 -9.54
CA GLY A 107 21.03 -16.22 -8.94
C GLY A 107 21.13 -16.12 -7.43
N LYS A 108 22.02 -16.93 -6.87
CA LYS A 108 22.40 -16.86 -5.45
C LYS A 108 23.71 -16.09 -5.28
N ASP A 109 23.83 -15.40 -4.18
CA ASP A 109 25.09 -14.76 -3.83
C ASP A 109 26.16 -15.83 -3.50
N ALA A 110 27.33 -15.67 -4.09
CA ALA A 110 28.42 -16.62 -3.94
C ALA A 110 29.01 -16.67 -2.52
N GLU A 111 28.84 -15.59 -1.73
CA GLU A 111 29.43 -15.49 -0.39
C GLU A 111 28.55 -16.21 0.66
N ASP A 112 27.22 -16.07 0.59
CA ASP A 112 26.32 -16.59 1.63
C ASP A 112 25.24 -17.56 1.11
N GLY A 113 25.21 -17.82 -0.19
CA GLY A 113 24.25 -18.73 -0.84
C GLY A 113 22.80 -18.24 -0.83
N ARG A 114 22.53 -17.02 -0.35
CA ARG A 114 21.19 -16.42 -0.27
C ARG A 114 20.84 -15.69 -1.55
N THR A 115 19.53 -15.51 -1.76
CA THR A 115 19.02 -14.65 -2.83
C THR A 115 18.38 -13.37 -2.25
N TRP A 116 17.82 -12.55 -3.12
CA TRP A 116 17.27 -11.22 -2.77
C TRP A 116 15.73 -11.26 -2.73
N SER A 117 15.17 -11.98 -1.78
CA SER A 117 13.75 -12.34 -1.64
C SER A 117 12.79 -11.18 -1.47
N TYR A 118 13.26 -10.08 -0.92
CA TYR A 118 12.44 -8.90 -0.63
C TYR A 118 12.48 -7.93 -1.80
N LEU A 119 11.48 -8.03 -2.67
CA LEU A 119 11.44 -7.34 -3.95
C LEU A 119 10.84 -5.93 -3.83
N ILE A 120 11.39 -5.00 -4.59
CA ILE A 120 10.93 -3.62 -4.73
C ILE A 120 10.67 -3.40 -6.22
N PHE A 121 9.42 -3.17 -6.60
CA PHE A 121 9.04 -2.86 -7.96
C PHE A 121 9.09 -1.38 -8.20
N LEU A 122 9.65 -0.96 -9.33
CA LEU A 122 10.12 0.40 -9.57
C LEU A 122 9.57 0.97 -10.88
N LYS A 123 9.31 2.28 -10.86
CA LYS A 123 8.90 3.06 -12.03
C LYS A 123 9.70 4.35 -12.17
N ASP A 124 9.48 5.07 -13.25
CA ASP A 124 10.07 6.39 -13.51
C ASP A 124 11.60 6.37 -13.41
N VAL A 125 12.21 5.35 -13.97
CA VAL A 125 13.67 5.23 -13.98
C VAL A 125 14.29 6.33 -14.83
N ARG A 126 15.20 7.12 -14.24
CA ARG A 126 15.90 8.23 -14.88
C ARG A 126 17.39 8.13 -14.66
N ASN A 127 18.16 8.41 -15.68
CA ASN A 127 19.59 8.64 -15.54
C ASN A 127 19.84 9.98 -14.83
N ILE A 128 20.71 10.00 -13.80
CA ILE A 128 20.98 11.19 -12.99
C ILE A 128 22.47 11.58 -12.94
N ASP A 129 23.40 10.70 -13.20
CA ASP A 129 24.87 10.91 -13.19
C ASP A 129 25.38 11.90 -12.11
N LEU A 130 24.97 11.70 -10.86
CA LEU A 130 25.30 12.58 -9.75
C LEU A 130 26.50 12.05 -8.94
N PRO A 131 27.63 12.76 -8.87
CA PRO A 131 28.76 12.34 -8.03
C PRO A 131 28.39 12.24 -6.54
N LEU A 132 28.98 11.27 -5.84
CA LEU A 132 28.78 11.10 -4.40
C LEU A 132 29.22 12.34 -3.60
N SER A 133 30.21 13.07 -4.09
CA SER A 133 30.64 14.36 -3.51
C SER A 133 29.50 15.39 -3.51
N LYS A 134 28.71 15.45 -4.58
CA LYS A 134 27.56 16.35 -4.65
C LYS A 134 26.43 15.93 -3.72
N LEU A 135 26.20 14.62 -3.58
CA LEU A 135 25.28 14.11 -2.55
C LEU A 135 25.74 14.52 -1.15
N ASN A 136 27.04 14.40 -0.84
CA ASN A 136 27.61 14.82 0.45
C ASN A 136 27.40 16.32 0.69
N GLU A 137 27.62 17.17 -0.32
CA GLU A 137 27.38 18.61 -0.25
C GLU A 137 25.92 18.92 0.10
N LEU A 138 24.98 18.30 -0.62
CA LEU A 138 23.53 18.51 -0.41
C LEU A 138 23.05 18.03 0.96
N THR A 139 23.65 16.98 1.48
CA THR A 139 23.16 16.30 2.70
C THR A 139 24.00 16.57 3.96
N GLY A 140 25.19 17.11 3.78
CA GLY A 140 26.16 17.22 4.88
C GLY A 140 26.67 15.84 5.35
N TYR A 141 26.54 14.81 4.52
CA TYR A 141 27.22 13.53 4.77
C TYR A 141 28.70 13.60 4.36
N ASN A 142 29.48 12.65 4.85
CA ASN A 142 30.87 12.45 4.42
C ASN A 142 31.04 10.99 3.96
N LEU A 143 30.20 10.57 3.01
CA LEU A 143 30.24 9.23 2.46
C LEU A 143 31.41 9.09 1.49
N LYS A 144 32.34 8.18 1.78
CA LYS A 144 33.42 7.79 0.85
C LYS A 144 32.93 6.72 -0.15
N SER A 145 31.96 5.90 0.28
CA SER A 145 31.29 4.88 -0.54
C SER A 145 29.94 4.54 0.08
N VAL A 146 29.04 3.95 -0.72
CA VAL A 146 27.80 3.36 -0.23
C VAL A 146 27.95 1.84 -0.31
N ARG A 147 28.02 1.18 0.85
CA ARG A 147 28.33 -0.26 0.94
C ARG A 147 27.10 -1.16 1.09
N GLY A 148 25.93 -0.58 1.40
CA GLY A 148 24.69 -1.32 1.58
C GLY A 148 23.48 -0.44 1.32
N PHE A 149 22.33 -1.06 1.26
CA PHE A 149 21.05 -0.35 1.10
C PHE A 149 20.81 0.55 2.32
N MET A 150 20.77 1.87 2.12
CA MET A 150 20.65 2.83 3.21
C MET A 150 19.56 3.86 2.96
N LYS A 151 18.85 4.23 4.02
CA LYS A 151 17.90 5.33 4.03
C LYS A 151 18.61 6.66 4.28
N ILE A 152 18.27 7.67 3.52
CA ILE A 152 18.71 9.04 3.78
C ILE A 152 17.84 9.64 4.90
N HIS A 153 18.46 10.40 5.79
CA HIS A 153 17.77 11.04 6.91
C HIS A 153 16.70 12.01 6.40
N ARG A 154 15.52 12.03 7.06
CA ARG A 154 14.31 12.73 6.59
C ARG A 154 14.57 14.20 6.22
N GLU A 155 15.28 14.94 7.06
CA GLU A 155 15.59 16.36 6.84
C GLU A 155 16.44 16.60 5.57
N LYS A 156 17.27 15.62 5.20
CA LYS A 156 18.18 15.68 4.05
C LYS A 156 17.50 15.20 2.76
N THR A 157 16.44 14.44 2.88
CA THR A 157 15.66 13.91 1.76
C THR A 157 15.08 15.01 0.87
N LEU A 158 14.52 16.06 1.46
CA LEU A 158 13.90 17.16 0.71
C LEU A 158 14.92 17.87 -0.20
N ARG A 159 16.11 18.15 0.29
CA ARG A 159 17.19 18.82 -0.49
C ARG A 159 17.60 18.01 -1.72
N ILE A 160 17.65 16.68 -1.59
CA ILE A 160 17.95 15.81 -2.73
C ILE A 160 16.82 15.85 -3.75
N ILE A 161 15.57 15.76 -3.30
CA ILE A 161 14.41 15.79 -4.19
C ILE A 161 14.32 17.14 -4.91
N GLU A 162 14.53 18.24 -4.22
CA GLU A 162 14.55 19.57 -4.80
C GLU A 162 15.65 19.70 -5.86
N TYR A 163 16.87 19.26 -5.54
CA TYR A 163 17.98 19.24 -6.48
C TYR A 163 17.68 18.39 -7.72
N LEU A 164 17.12 17.20 -7.55
CA LEU A 164 16.72 16.34 -8.66
C LEU A 164 15.62 17.00 -9.53
N ARG A 165 14.70 17.71 -8.92
CA ARG A 165 13.64 18.46 -9.63
C ARG A 165 14.20 19.64 -10.42
N GLU A 166 15.17 20.36 -9.86
CA GLU A 166 15.79 21.50 -10.47
C GLU A 166 16.59 21.11 -11.73
N ILE A 167 17.43 20.08 -11.64
CA ILE A 167 18.32 19.69 -12.74
C ILE A 167 17.62 18.83 -13.79
N TYR A 168 16.77 17.90 -13.39
CA TYR A 168 16.17 16.91 -14.30
C TYR A 168 14.69 17.20 -14.64
N GLY A 169 14.22 18.37 -14.24
CA GLY A 169 12.83 18.78 -14.39
C GLY A 169 11.89 18.07 -13.44
N LYS A 170 10.62 18.48 -13.40
CA LYS A 170 9.61 17.74 -12.64
C LYS A 170 9.71 16.28 -13.04
N PRO A 171 9.83 15.35 -12.07
CA PRO A 171 9.67 13.93 -12.40
C PRO A 171 8.41 13.83 -13.25
N PRO A 172 8.39 12.98 -14.32
CA PRO A 172 7.14 12.75 -15.00
C PRO A 172 6.16 12.57 -13.87
N THR A 173 5.14 13.41 -13.84
CA THR A 173 4.03 13.10 -12.97
C THR A 173 3.74 11.66 -13.31
N ILE A 174 4.08 10.73 -12.39
CA ILE A 174 3.32 9.51 -12.41
C ILE A 174 1.91 10.07 -12.49
N PRO A 175 1.09 9.74 -13.49
CA PRO A 175 -0.32 10.03 -13.34
C PRO A 175 -0.60 9.49 -11.94
N ALA A 176 -0.82 10.42 -11.00
CA ALA A 176 -0.97 10.14 -9.58
C ALA A 176 -1.81 8.90 -9.55
N PRO A 177 -1.33 7.75 -8.98
CA PRO A 177 -1.87 6.43 -9.22
C PRO A 177 -3.33 6.66 -9.42
N LYS A 178 -3.82 6.46 -10.66
CA LYS A 178 -5.08 7.06 -11.16
C LYS A 178 -5.98 7.14 -9.99
N PRO A 179 -6.34 8.31 -9.47
CA PRO A 179 -6.76 8.51 -8.09
C PRO A 179 -7.67 7.36 -7.82
N PRO A 180 -7.28 6.38 -6.97
CA PRO A 180 -7.68 4.98 -7.01
C PRO A 180 -9.14 5.03 -7.28
N HIS A 181 -9.52 4.67 -8.47
CA HIS A 181 -10.80 5.01 -9.14
C HIS A 181 -11.72 5.47 -8.07
N LEU A 182 -11.92 6.79 -7.94
CA LEU A 182 -12.44 7.39 -6.71
C LEU A 182 -13.56 6.49 -6.27
N LEU A 183 -13.26 5.59 -5.30
CA LEU A 183 -14.14 4.48 -4.97
C LEU A 183 -15.50 5.15 -4.82
N GLN A 184 -16.41 4.88 -5.75
CA GLN A 184 -17.69 5.54 -5.72
C GLN A 184 -18.39 5.06 -4.45
N HIS A 185 -19.16 5.90 -3.83
CA HIS A 185 -19.92 5.58 -2.63
C HIS A 185 -20.53 4.16 -2.71
N ASP A 186 -21.21 3.85 -3.83
CA ASP A 186 -21.87 2.57 -4.01
C ASP A 186 -20.89 1.37 -4.08
N GLN A 187 -19.69 1.55 -4.61
CA GLN A 187 -18.67 0.49 -4.62
C GLN A 187 -18.19 0.18 -3.18
N ILE A 188 -18.03 1.20 -2.34
CA ILE A 188 -17.63 1.01 -0.95
C ILE A 188 -18.76 0.31 -0.18
N VAL A 189 -19.99 0.72 -0.40
CA VAL A 189 -21.19 0.06 0.12
C VAL A 189 -21.22 -1.43 -0.28
N ASP A 190 -20.87 -1.75 -1.53
CA ASP A 190 -20.79 -3.13 -2.02
C ASP A 190 -19.70 -3.94 -1.31
N TYR A 191 -18.52 -3.36 -1.09
CA TYR A 191 -17.45 -4.01 -0.34
C TYR A 191 -17.84 -4.29 1.11
N ILE A 192 -18.45 -3.33 1.80
CA ILE A 192 -18.91 -3.51 3.19
C ILE A 192 -20.02 -4.57 3.26
N TYR A 193 -20.95 -4.55 2.32
CA TYR A 193 -22.01 -5.56 2.21
C TYR A 193 -21.40 -6.96 2.04
N GLY A 194 -20.53 -7.13 1.03
CA GLY A 194 -19.86 -8.40 0.77
C GLY A 194 -18.99 -8.89 1.94
N LEU A 195 -18.31 -7.99 2.65
CA LEU A 195 -17.59 -8.34 3.89
C LEU A 195 -18.53 -8.91 4.94
N GLY A 196 -19.72 -8.34 5.11
CA GLY A 196 -20.73 -8.86 6.03
C GLY A 196 -21.08 -10.31 5.73
N GLU A 197 -21.33 -10.62 4.45
CA GLU A 197 -21.61 -12.00 4.01
C GLU A 197 -20.40 -12.91 4.24
N LEU A 198 -19.20 -12.50 3.83
CA LEU A 198 -17.96 -13.26 3.98
C LEU A 198 -17.62 -13.59 5.44
N ILE A 199 -18.03 -12.75 6.40
CA ILE A 199 -17.77 -12.93 7.83
C ILE A 199 -18.92 -13.67 8.54
N GLY A 200 -20.05 -13.89 7.83
CA GLY A 200 -21.20 -14.65 8.36
C GLY A 200 -22.22 -13.80 9.13
N TYR A 201 -22.29 -12.51 8.80
CA TYR A 201 -23.41 -11.65 9.20
C TYR A 201 -24.49 -11.63 8.14
N LYS A 202 -25.65 -11.06 8.49
CA LYS A 202 -26.72 -10.75 7.54
C LYS A 202 -26.67 -9.27 7.21
N PRO A 203 -26.02 -8.86 6.10
CA PRO A 203 -25.91 -7.46 5.73
C PRO A 203 -27.17 -6.98 5.03
N GLU A 204 -27.50 -5.70 5.22
CA GLU A 204 -28.57 -5.01 4.50
C GLU A 204 -28.06 -3.63 4.06
N ARG A 205 -28.40 -3.22 2.83
CA ARG A 205 -28.08 -1.90 2.27
C ARG A 205 -29.26 -0.98 2.43
N LYS A 206 -28.99 0.33 2.57
CA LYS A 206 -30.04 1.37 2.67
C LYS A 206 -31.13 1.01 3.66
N TRP A 207 -30.69 0.43 4.81
CA TRP A 207 -31.62 -0.01 5.83
C TRP A 207 -32.27 1.20 6.52
N ARG A 208 -33.61 1.13 6.67
CA ARG A 208 -34.39 2.23 7.20
C ARG A 208 -34.96 1.89 8.58
N HIS A 209 -34.84 2.85 9.46
CA HIS A 209 -35.53 2.86 10.74
C HIS A 209 -36.01 4.26 11.05
N GLU A 210 -37.33 4.43 11.25
CA GLU A 210 -37.98 5.73 11.38
C GLU A 210 -37.61 6.67 10.22
N LYS A 211 -37.01 7.84 10.54
CA LYS A 211 -36.59 8.84 9.56
C LYS A 211 -35.16 8.66 9.08
N TYR A 212 -34.44 7.68 9.61
CA TYR A 212 -33.02 7.47 9.30
C TYR A 212 -32.87 6.33 8.26
N GLU A 213 -31.98 6.54 7.32
CA GLU A 213 -31.49 5.54 6.37
C GLU A 213 -29.99 5.38 6.58
N PHE A 214 -29.54 4.14 6.74
CA PHE A 214 -28.15 3.77 6.97
C PHE A 214 -27.59 3.09 5.72
N ASP A 215 -26.35 3.40 5.32
CA ASP A 215 -25.78 2.88 4.08
C ASP A 215 -25.64 1.36 4.10
N VAL A 216 -25.05 0.81 5.16
CA VAL A 216 -24.96 -0.65 5.37
C VAL A 216 -25.10 -0.98 6.86
N VAL A 217 -25.86 -2.01 7.15
CA VAL A 217 -25.95 -2.59 8.50
C VAL A 217 -25.71 -4.09 8.45
N TRP A 218 -25.15 -4.64 9.53
CA TRP A 218 -24.99 -6.08 9.68
C TRP A 218 -25.76 -6.58 10.89
N HIS A 219 -26.66 -7.51 10.65
CA HIS A 219 -27.46 -8.17 11.70
C HIS A 219 -26.82 -9.48 12.13
N LYS A 220 -26.99 -9.80 13.42
CA LYS A 220 -26.63 -11.10 13.98
C LYS A 220 -27.78 -11.59 14.87
N PRO A 221 -28.63 -12.53 14.38
CA PRO A 221 -29.67 -13.10 15.20
C PRO A 221 -29.12 -13.71 16.51
N PRO A 222 -29.86 -13.69 17.63
CA PRO A 222 -31.26 -13.24 17.74
C PRO A 222 -31.45 -11.74 18.05
N LYS A 223 -30.41 -10.91 17.99
CA LYS A 223 -30.52 -9.46 18.28
C LYS A 223 -31.44 -8.78 17.27
N ILE A 224 -32.41 -7.99 17.74
CA ILE A 224 -33.42 -7.32 16.92
C ILE A 224 -32.80 -6.17 16.10
N GLY A 225 -31.92 -5.35 16.73
CA GLY A 225 -31.22 -4.28 16.05
C GLY A 225 -29.95 -4.71 15.32
N PRO A 226 -29.38 -3.85 14.46
CA PRO A 226 -28.11 -4.13 13.80
C PRO A 226 -26.98 -4.21 14.83
N LYS A 227 -26.07 -5.18 14.64
CA LYS A 227 -24.87 -5.28 15.47
C LYS A 227 -23.80 -4.27 15.04
N TYR A 228 -23.68 -4.05 13.74
CA TYR A 228 -22.74 -3.12 13.14
C TYR A 228 -23.48 -2.18 12.19
N VAL A 229 -23.12 -0.90 12.21
CA VAL A 229 -23.69 0.14 11.35
C VAL A 229 -22.56 0.91 10.70
N PHE A 230 -22.62 1.04 9.39
CA PHE A 230 -21.63 1.70 8.56
C PHE A 230 -22.27 2.88 7.83
N GLU A 231 -21.63 4.03 7.88
CA GLU A 231 -21.91 5.21 7.08
C GLU A 231 -20.73 5.49 6.16
N VAL A 232 -20.99 5.55 4.86
CA VAL A 232 -19.99 5.85 3.84
C VAL A 232 -20.08 7.33 3.48
N HIS A 233 -19.12 8.12 3.94
CA HIS A 233 -19.13 9.56 3.72
C HIS A 233 -18.02 9.97 2.74
N MET A 234 -18.41 10.30 1.51
CA MET A 234 -17.47 10.74 0.46
C MET A 234 -17.53 12.25 0.22
N LYS A 235 -18.68 12.86 0.42
CA LYS A 235 -18.96 14.29 0.23
C LYS A 235 -20.24 14.66 0.99
N GLY A 236 -20.39 15.94 1.28
CA GLY A 236 -21.63 16.48 1.84
C GLY A 236 -21.54 16.78 3.33
N ASN A 237 -22.63 16.57 4.07
CA ASN A 237 -22.71 16.94 5.49
C ASN A 237 -22.23 15.77 6.37
N LEU A 238 -20.99 15.88 6.85
CA LEU A 238 -20.36 14.91 7.76
C LEU A 238 -21.11 14.78 9.09
N GLU A 239 -21.63 15.90 9.62
CA GLU A 239 -22.35 15.89 10.90
C GLU A 239 -23.62 15.05 10.81
N ALA A 240 -24.34 15.12 9.69
CA ALA A 240 -25.52 14.29 9.48
C ALA A 240 -25.19 12.78 9.51
N ALA A 241 -24.06 12.37 8.93
CA ALA A 241 -23.59 10.99 9.00
C ALA A 241 -23.24 10.58 10.44
N LEU A 242 -22.53 11.43 11.16
CA LEU A 242 -22.16 11.17 12.56
C LEU A 242 -23.40 11.12 13.49
N LEU A 243 -24.41 11.95 13.25
CA LEU A 243 -25.68 11.92 14.01
C LEU A 243 -26.46 10.62 13.75
N ARG A 244 -26.47 10.11 12.50
CA ARG A 244 -27.08 8.79 12.21
C ARG A 244 -26.36 7.68 12.96
N LEU A 245 -25.03 7.68 12.93
CA LEU A 245 -24.23 6.70 13.68
C LEU A 245 -24.49 6.78 15.18
N LYS A 246 -24.55 7.99 15.73
CA LYS A 246 -24.89 8.20 17.13
C LYS A 246 -26.26 7.61 17.47
N HIS A 247 -27.28 7.89 16.66
CA HIS A 247 -28.62 7.34 16.85
C HIS A 247 -28.63 5.81 16.90
N ALA A 248 -27.90 5.16 15.98
CA ALA A 248 -27.79 3.70 15.96
C ALA A 248 -27.12 3.13 17.21
N HIS A 249 -26.08 3.82 17.71
CA HIS A 249 -25.42 3.43 18.93
C HIS A 249 -26.33 3.57 20.15
N ASP A 250 -26.98 4.72 20.29
CA ASP A 250 -27.83 5.03 21.43
C ASP A 250 -29.07 4.12 21.52
N LEU A 251 -29.62 3.71 20.36
CA LEU A 251 -30.82 2.89 20.30
C LEU A 251 -30.55 1.38 20.42
N TRP A 252 -29.47 0.87 19.81
CA TRP A 252 -29.20 -0.57 19.73
C TRP A 252 -27.87 -1.02 20.31
N GLU A 253 -27.09 -0.09 20.86
CA GLU A 253 -25.69 -0.36 21.27
C GLU A 253 -24.87 -0.94 20.11
N SER A 254 -25.16 -0.50 18.88
CA SER A 254 -24.43 -0.95 17.70
C SER A 254 -22.98 -0.49 17.75
N GLN A 255 -22.07 -1.29 17.23
CA GLN A 255 -20.75 -0.84 16.87
C GLN A 255 -20.88 -0.01 15.58
N ILE A 256 -20.37 1.22 15.60
CA ILE A 256 -20.59 2.21 14.55
C ILE A 256 -19.30 2.60 13.86
N PHE A 257 -19.37 2.70 12.53
CA PHE A 257 -18.23 2.93 11.66
C PHE A 257 -18.49 4.06 10.69
N LEU A 258 -17.57 5.01 10.65
CA LEU A 258 -17.51 6.01 9.59
C LEU A 258 -16.45 5.57 8.58
N VAL A 259 -16.88 5.33 7.34
CA VAL A 259 -16.00 4.94 6.24
C VAL A 259 -15.83 6.12 5.30
N SER A 260 -14.60 6.60 5.12
CA SER A 260 -14.35 7.80 4.33
C SER A 260 -12.92 7.87 3.80
N THR A 261 -12.60 8.93 3.08
CA THR A 261 -11.24 9.25 2.67
C THR A 261 -10.42 9.81 3.85
N GLU A 262 -9.11 9.68 3.80
CA GLU A 262 -8.20 10.14 4.86
C GLU A 262 -8.44 11.61 5.28
N ASP A 263 -8.74 12.50 4.32
CA ASP A 263 -8.96 13.91 4.61
C ASP A 263 -10.27 14.14 5.39
N GLN A 264 -11.34 13.44 5.01
CA GLN A 264 -12.62 13.50 5.71
C GLN A 264 -12.55 12.83 7.10
N LEU A 265 -11.73 11.79 7.26
CA LEU A 265 -11.49 11.17 8.57
C LEU A 265 -10.74 12.12 9.52
N LYS A 266 -9.78 12.89 9.02
CA LYS A 266 -9.12 13.96 9.80
C LYS A 266 -10.10 15.06 10.23
N GLU A 267 -11.03 15.42 9.34
CA GLU A 267 -12.11 16.37 9.68
C GLU A 267 -13.01 15.80 10.78
N ALA A 268 -13.43 14.54 10.68
CA ALA A 268 -14.20 13.88 11.73
C ALA A 268 -13.46 13.86 13.08
N GLN A 269 -12.17 13.54 13.07
CA GLN A 269 -11.34 13.56 14.28
C GLN A 269 -11.29 14.97 14.92
N SER A 270 -11.21 16.02 14.10
CA SER A 270 -11.26 17.40 14.60
C SER A 270 -12.59 17.73 15.30
N LYS A 271 -13.72 17.25 14.74
CA LYS A 271 -15.05 17.42 15.37
C LYS A 271 -15.19 16.65 16.68
N PHE A 272 -14.53 15.51 16.82
CA PHE A 272 -14.50 14.73 18.07
C PHE A 272 -13.67 15.39 19.18
N LEU A 273 -12.80 16.33 18.84
CA LEU A 273 -12.10 17.14 19.84
C LEU A 273 -12.95 18.30 20.37
N GLY A 274 -14.05 18.61 19.70
CA GLY A 274 -14.95 19.72 20.03
C GLY A 274 -16.38 19.26 20.32
N GLU A 275 -17.29 19.59 19.41
CA GLU A 275 -18.75 19.48 19.59
C GLU A 275 -19.27 18.04 19.74
N LEU A 276 -18.58 17.05 19.18
CA LEU A 276 -19.00 15.65 19.16
C LEU A 276 -18.06 14.73 19.97
N HIS A 277 -17.52 15.25 21.07
CA HIS A 277 -16.56 14.54 21.92
C HIS A 277 -17.07 13.17 22.43
N GLU A 278 -18.38 13.02 22.61
CA GLU A 278 -19.03 11.78 23.04
C GLU A 278 -18.91 10.63 22.01
N LEU A 279 -18.67 10.94 20.74
CA LEU A 279 -18.46 9.95 19.67
C LEU A 279 -17.02 9.48 19.54
N ARG A 280 -16.08 10.16 20.18
CA ARG A 280 -14.64 9.93 20.03
C ARG A 280 -14.23 8.46 20.23
N ASP A 281 -14.74 7.86 21.30
CA ASP A 281 -14.38 6.50 21.69
C ASP A 281 -15.42 5.44 21.23
N ARG A 282 -16.44 5.89 20.48
CA ARG A 282 -17.56 5.06 20.03
C ARG A 282 -17.53 4.80 18.53
N VAL A 283 -17.10 5.78 17.73
CA VAL A 283 -17.04 5.67 16.27
C VAL A 283 -15.68 5.15 15.85
N THR A 284 -15.67 4.03 15.14
CA THR A 284 -14.47 3.53 14.45
C THR A 284 -14.35 4.22 13.10
N LEU A 285 -13.20 4.83 12.84
CA LEU A 285 -12.87 5.48 11.58
C LEU A 285 -12.14 4.50 10.67
N LEU A 286 -12.65 4.29 9.45
CA LEU A 286 -12.07 3.39 8.46
C LEU A 286 -11.78 4.14 7.15
N ASP A 287 -10.57 4.00 6.64
CA ASP A 287 -10.26 4.49 5.29
C ASP A 287 -10.90 3.57 4.23
N VAL A 288 -11.43 4.16 3.17
CA VAL A 288 -12.06 3.43 2.06
C VAL A 288 -11.10 2.43 1.40
N ARG A 289 -9.79 2.71 1.44
CA ARG A 289 -8.74 1.82 0.93
C ARG A 289 -8.61 0.56 1.77
N ASP A 290 -8.66 0.70 3.10
CA ASP A 290 -8.57 -0.42 4.04
C ASP A 290 -9.78 -1.34 3.92
N VAL A 291 -10.98 -0.77 3.70
CA VAL A 291 -12.21 -1.55 3.45
C VAL A 291 -12.09 -2.37 2.19
N LYS A 292 -11.62 -1.77 1.09
CA LYS A 292 -11.39 -2.48 -0.18
C LYS A 292 -10.37 -3.58 0.00
N GLU A 293 -9.22 -3.28 0.58
CA GLU A 293 -8.14 -4.24 0.79
C GLU A 293 -8.60 -5.42 1.64
N PHE A 294 -9.34 -5.17 2.72
CA PHE A 294 -9.87 -6.22 3.59
C PHE A 294 -10.91 -7.10 2.86
N TYR A 295 -11.79 -6.50 2.05
CA TYR A 295 -12.74 -7.26 1.23
C TYR A 295 -12.03 -8.20 0.25
N GLU A 296 -11.06 -7.66 -0.51
CA GLU A 296 -10.27 -8.43 -1.46
C GLU A 296 -9.47 -9.54 -0.77
N PHE A 297 -8.84 -9.22 0.35
CA PHE A 297 -8.10 -10.19 1.16
C PHE A 297 -8.99 -11.31 1.68
N LYS A 298 -10.13 -10.97 2.29
CA LYS A 298 -11.06 -11.96 2.86
C LYS A 298 -11.66 -12.85 1.79
N GLY A 299 -12.03 -12.28 0.63
CA GLY A 299 -12.57 -13.03 -0.51
C GLY A 299 -11.58 -14.08 -1.05
N ARG A 300 -10.27 -13.78 -1.02
CA ARG A 300 -9.22 -14.72 -1.48
C ARG A 300 -9.11 -15.97 -0.62
N PHE A 301 -9.39 -15.88 0.68
CA PHE A 301 -9.28 -17.00 1.60
C PHE A 301 -10.60 -17.75 1.82
N GLU A 302 -11.70 -17.31 1.26
CA GLU A 302 -13.01 -17.95 1.44
C GLU A 302 -13.00 -19.42 1.01
N TRP A 303 -12.34 -19.74 -0.11
CA TRP A 303 -12.23 -21.13 -0.59
C TRP A 303 -11.46 -22.04 0.40
N LEU A 304 -10.45 -21.50 1.09
CA LEU A 304 -9.74 -22.22 2.16
C LEU A 304 -10.65 -22.46 3.36
N GLU A 305 -11.39 -21.45 3.80
CA GLU A 305 -12.34 -21.57 4.89
C GLU A 305 -13.39 -22.66 4.59
N ARG A 306 -13.89 -22.72 3.34
CA ARG A 306 -14.79 -23.81 2.89
C ARG A 306 -14.09 -25.16 2.90
N LYS A 307 -12.85 -25.24 2.39
CA LYS A 307 -12.06 -26.47 2.37
C LYS A 307 -11.79 -27.04 3.76
N PHE A 308 -11.57 -26.17 4.75
CA PHE A 308 -11.40 -26.57 6.16
C PHE A 308 -12.72 -26.77 6.92
N GLY A 309 -13.87 -26.63 6.27
CA GLY A 309 -15.18 -26.76 6.93
C GLY A 309 -15.52 -25.63 7.91
N LEU A 310 -14.81 -24.52 7.83
CA LEU A 310 -15.04 -23.32 8.66
C LEU A 310 -16.24 -22.50 8.17
N LYS A 311 -16.68 -22.76 6.95
CA LYS A 311 -17.91 -22.23 6.37
C LYS A 311 -18.72 -23.36 5.72
N PRO A 312 -20.05 -23.29 5.74
CA PRO A 312 -20.89 -24.23 5.00
C PRO A 312 -20.57 -24.12 3.49
N THR A 313 -20.57 -25.28 2.83
CA THR A 313 -20.40 -25.41 1.36
C THR A 313 -21.52 -24.73 0.59
#